data_414ac073a1d25296254fc9788aa82e1a
#
_entry.id   414ac073a1d25296254fc9788aa82e1a
#
_cell.length_a   1.000
_cell.length_b   1.000
_cell.length_c   1.000
_cell.angle_alpha   90.00
_cell.angle_beta   90.00
_cell.angle_gamma   90.00
#
_symmetry.space_group_name_H-M   'P 1'
#
loop_
_entity.id
_entity.type
_entity.pdbx_description
1 polymer ?
#
loop_
_entity_poly.entity_id
_entity_poly.type
_entity_poly.pdbx_seq_one_letter_code
_entity_poly.pdbx_strand_id
1 'polypeptide(L)'
;VTGDSVISGIRNKLSMREDIALINARVGRQIGELIAAVEEDKPRVGNSPVVLNVGNNNAVSREDMVKLMELLKDQPKVVVVNTSVPRTWRDGNNRIIGEVVSGYPNAALVNWAEIAENHPEFFAPDGVHLIEAGSDVYIASILEALNSK
;
A
#
# COMPACT_ATOMS: atom_id res chain seq x y z
N VAL A 1 -6.79 0.89 -6.01
CA VAL A 1 -5.74 1.32 -5.08
C VAL A 1 -6.39 1.77 -3.78
N THR A 2 -6.02 1.16 -2.69
CA THR A 2 -6.60 1.48 -1.37
C THR A 2 -5.48 1.81 -0.38
N GLY A 3 -5.66 2.87 0.38
CA GLY A 3 -4.63 3.30 1.33
C GLY A 3 -5.07 4.45 2.22
N ASP A 4 -4.08 5.15 2.76
CA ASP A 4 -4.24 6.24 3.71
C ASP A 4 -3.86 7.62 3.11
N SER A 5 -3.32 8.50 3.94
CA SER A 5 -2.93 9.85 3.51
C SER A 5 -1.82 9.87 2.46
N VAL A 6 -0.96 8.85 2.41
CA VAL A 6 0.09 8.76 1.39
C VAL A 6 -0.55 8.58 0.01
N ILE A 7 -1.49 7.65 -0.12
CA ILE A 7 -2.25 7.46 -1.36
C ILE A 7 -3.13 8.67 -1.66
N SER A 8 -3.76 9.24 -0.63
CA SER A 8 -4.57 10.46 -0.79
C SER A 8 -3.73 11.61 -1.37
N GLY A 9 -2.49 11.76 -0.92
CA GLY A 9 -1.58 12.80 -1.39
C GLY A 9 -1.16 12.67 -2.85
N ILE A 10 -1.17 11.47 -3.39
CA ILE A 10 -0.83 11.20 -4.80
C ILE A 10 -2.08 10.90 -5.66
N ARG A 11 -3.26 11.09 -5.11
CA ARG A 11 -4.54 10.79 -5.79
C ARG A 11 -4.63 11.42 -7.17
N ASN A 12 -4.20 12.67 -7.32
CA ASN A 12 -4.28 13.35 -8.62
C ASN A 12 -3.44 12.65 -9.69
N LYS A 13 -2.22 12.23 -9.35
CA LYS A 13 -1.36 11.50 -10.28
C LYS A 13 -1.96 10.14 -10.62
N LEU A 14 -2.52 9.43 -9.64
CA LEU A 14 -3.15 8.14 -9.86
C LEU A 14 -4.43 8.26 -10.70
N SER A 15 -5.25 9.28 -10.46
CA SER A 15 -6.52 9.47 -11.18
C SER A 15 -6.33 9.83 -12.66
N MET A 16 -5.16 10.33 -13.02
CA MET A 16 -4.83 10.62 -14.42
C MET A 16 -4.48 9.36 -15.23
N ARG A 17 -4.33 8.21 -14.57
CA ARG A 17 -4.01 6.95 -15.23
C ARG A 17 -5.29 6.22 -15.61
N GLU A 18 -5.39 5.86 -16.88
CA GLU A 18 -6.55 5.12 -17.41
C GLU A 18 -6.62 3.67 -16.88
N ASP A 19 -5.48 3.12 -16.44
CA ASP A 19 -5.38 1.77 -15.91
C ASP A 19 -5.74 1.66 -14.42
N ILE A 20 -6.08 2.77 -13.77
CA ILE A 20 -6.53 2.80 -12.37
C ILE A 20 -7.99 3.19 -12.30
N ALA A 21 -8.84 2.20 -12.04
CA ALA A 21 -10.29 2.36 -12.07
C ALA A 21 -10.88 2.85 -10.74
N LEU A 22 -10.25 2.53 -9.60
CA LEU A 22 -10.78 2.84 -8.27
C LEU A 22 -9.66 3.27 -7.33
N ILE A 23 -9.85 4.41 -6.68
CA ILE A 23 -8.95 4.90 -5.63
C ILE A 23 -9.78 5.13 -4.37
N ASN A 24 -9.43 4.41 -3.30
CA ASN A 24 -10.05 4.57 -1.98
C ASN A 24 -8.98 4.89 -0.96
N ALA A 25 -8.82 6.15 -0.64
CA ALA A 25 -7.79 6.62 0.29
C ALA A 25 -8.38 7.60 1.29
N ARG A 26 -7.94 7.47 2.53
CA ARG A 26 -8.44 8.30 3.64
C ARG A 26 -7.32 8.62 4.61
N VAL A 27 -7.20 9.89 4.97
CA VAL A 27 -6.21 10.37 5.95
C VAL A 27 -6.41 9.66 7.29
N GLY A 28 -5.32 9.21 7.90
CA GLY A 28 -5.32 8.56 9.21
C GLY A 28 -5.82 7.13 9.26
N ARG A 29 -6.12 6.52 8.11
CA ARG A 29 -6.66 5.16 8.05
C ARG A 29 -5.70 4.15 8.67
N GLN A 30 -6.22 3.34 9.58
CA GLN A 30 -5.51 2.23 10.20
C GLN A 30 -5.94 0.90 9.57
N ILE A 31 -5.27 -0.20 9.95
CA ILE A 31 -5.50 -1.52 9.31
C ILE A 31 -6.95 -2.00 9.40
N GLY A 32 -7.63 -1.80 10.52
CA GLY A 32 -9.03 -2.20 10.66
C GLY A 32 -9.96 -1.47 9.71
N GLU A 33 -9.72 -0.17 9.51
CA GLU A 33 -10.47 0.65 8.57
C GLU A 33 -10.12 0.30 7.11
N LEU A 34 -8.88 -0.08 6.86
CA LEU A 34 -8.43 -0.55 5.55
C LEU A 34 -9.15 -1.85 5.16
N ILE A 35 -9.24 -2.79 6.09
CA ILE A 35 -9.99 -4.05 5.91
C ILE A 35 -11.45 -3.76 5.55
N ALA A 36 -12.10 -2.87 6.29
CA ALA A 36 -13.49 -2.48 6.02
C ALA A 36 -13.66 -1.86 4.63
N ALA A 37 -12.71 -1.01 4.22
CA ALA A 37 -12.73 -0.39 2.89
C ALA A 37 -12.59 -1.43 1.78
N VAL A 38 -11.72 -2.41 1.95
CA VAL A 38 -11.51 -3.49 0.99
C VAL A 38 -12.77 -4.37 0.88
N GLU A 39 -13.39 -4.70 2.01
CA GLU A 39 -14.66 -5.46 2.03
C GLU A 39 -15.75 -4.72 1.26
N GLU A 40 -15.89 -3.42 1.50
CA GLU A 40 -16.89 -2.59 0.83
C GLU A 40 -16.66 -2.52 -0.69
N ASP A 41 -15.42 -2.39 -1.11
CA ASP A 41 -15.08 -2.20 -2.52
C ASP A 41 -15.00 -3.50 -3.31
N LYS A 42 -14.91 -4.65 -2.65
CA LYS A 42 -14.68 -5.94 -3.31
C LYS A 42 -15.66 -6.25 -4.44
N PRO A 43 -16.98 -5.99 -4.31
CA PRO A 43 -17.93 -6.22 -5.42
C PRO A 43 -17.62 -5.38 -6.67
N ARG A 44 -17.09 -4.18 -6.48
CA ARG A 44 -16.73 -3.28 -7.61
C ARG A 44 -15.39 -3.65 -8.23
N VAL A 45 -14.49 -4.20 -7.44
CA VAL A 45 -13.15 -4.60 -7.90
C VAL A 45 -13.24 -5.83 -8.82
N GLY A 46 -14.13 -6.76 -8.51
CA GLY A 46 -14.28 -7.99 -9.30
C GLY A 46 -12.98 -8.76 -9.41
N ASN A 47 -12.60 -9.14 -10.61
CA ASN A 47 -11.39 -9.91 -10.88
C ASN A 47 -10.22 -9.02 -11.36
N SER A 48 -10.04 -7.88 -10.72
CA SER A 48 -8.97 -6.93 -11.04
C SER A 48 -7.82 -7.01 -10.03
N PRO A 49 -6.61 -6.63 -10.43
CA PRO A 49 -5.51 -6.44 -9.48
C PRO A 49 -5.82 -5.37 -8.43
N VAL A 50 -5.26 -5.55 -7.24
CA VAL A 50 -5.45 -4.63 -6.12
C VAL A 50 -4.11 -4.14 -5.61
N VAL A 51 -4.02 -2.86 -5.29
CA VAL A 51 -2.84 -2.24 -4.66
C VAL A 51 -3.23 -1.71 -3.29
N LEU A 52 -2.46 -2.08 -2.28
CA LEU A 52 -2.67 -1.67 -0.90
C LEU A 52 -1.45 -0.95 -0.35
N ASN A 53 -1.67 0.16 0.34
CA ASN A 53 -0.66 0.79 1.17
C ASN A 53 -1.00 0.51 2.63
N VAL A 54 -0.08 -0.09 3.38
CA VAL A 54 -0.33 -0.61 4.73
C VAL A 54 0.75 -0.15 5.71
N GLY A 55 0.33 0.18 6.92
CA GLY A 55 1.25 0.33 8.04
C GLY A 55 1.72 1.73 8.37
N ASN A 56 1.23 2.77 7.68
CA ASN A 56 1.64 4.15 7.96
C ASN A 56 1.08 4.69 9.28
N ASN A 57 -0.09 4.22 9.68
CA ASN A 57 -0.79 4.75 10.84
C ASN A 57 -1.00 3.65 11.89
N ASN A 58 -0.21 3.71 12.96
CA ASN A 58 -0.29 2.80 14.10
C ASN A 58 0.17 1.36 13.80
N ALA A 59 0.21 0.53 14.85
CA ALA A 59 0.68 -0.85 14.77
C ALA A 59 -0.28 -1.75 13.97
N VAL A 60 0.29 -2.68 13.22
CA VAL A 60 -0.44 -3.70 12.46
C VAL A 60 -0.26 -5.04 13.17
N SER A 61 -1.35 -5.75 13.47
CA SER A 61 -1.26 -7.10 14.00
C SER A 61 -1.13 -8.12 12.87
N ARG A 62 -0.50 -9.25 13.17
CA ARG A 62 -0.42 -10.36 12.22
C ARG A 62 -1.81 -10.86 11.85
N GLU A 63 -2.71 -10.97 12.83
CA GLU A 63 -4.09 -11.40 12.64
C GLU A 63 -4.82 -10.53 11.62
N ASP A 64 -4.73 -9.21 11.77
CA ASP A 64 -5.37 -8.28 10.85
C ASP A 64 -4.74 -8.34 9.45
N MET A 65 -3.42 -8.49 9.37
CA MET A 65 -2.74 -8.59 8.09
C MET A 65 -3.15 -9.87 7.33
N VAL A 66 -3.25 -10.99 8.04
CA VAL A 66 -3.75 -12.25 7.47
C VAL A 66 -5.20 -12.10 7.01
N LYS A 67 -6.05 -11.47 7.82
CA LYS A 67 -7.44 -11.21 7.45
C LYS A 67 -7.54 -10.40 6.16
N LEU A 68 -6.73 -9.35 6.03
CA LEU A 68 -6.68 -8.53 4.82
C LEU A 68 -6.30 -9.37 3.59
N MET A 69 -5.25 -10.16 3.70
CA MET A 69 -4.78 -10.98 2.58
C MET A 69 -5.76 -12.11 2.23
N GLU A 70 -6.41 -12.71 3.24
CA GLU A 70 -7.45 -13.73 2.99
C GLU A 70 -8.63 -13.18 2.19
N LEU A 71 -9.02 -11.92 2.43
CA LEU A 71 -10.06 -11.25 1.63
C LEU A 71 -9.70 -11.18 0.14
N LEU A 72 -8.42 -11.15 -0.17
CA LEU A 72 -7.90 -10.87 -1.52
C LEU A 72 -7.21 -12.08 -2.16
N LYS A 73 -7.27 -13.25 -1.54
CA LYS A 73 -6.54 -14.44 -2.00
C LYS A 73 -6.94 -14.91 -3.40
N ASP A 74 -8.14 -14.56 -3.86
CA ASP A 74 -8.65 -14.95 -5.17
C ASP A 74 -8.44 -13.86 -6.25
N GLN A 75 -7.86 -12.72 -5.89
CA GLN A 75 -7.54 -11.67 -6.86
C GLN A 75 -6.36 -12.12 -7.73
N PRO A 76 -6.31 -11.69 -9.00
CA PRO A 76 -5.23 -12.10 -9.90
C PRO A 76 -3.85 -11.60 -9.45
N LYS A 77 -3.80 -10.46 -8.78
CA LYS A 77 -2.56 -9.87 -8.26
C LYS A 77 -2.90 -8.91 -7.12
N VAL A 78 -2.15 -9.00 -6.03
CA VAL A 78 -2.22 -8.05 -4.92
C VAL A 78 -0.83 -7.46 -4.70
N VAL A 79 -0.70 -6.16 -4.86
CA VAL A 79 0.54 -5.44 -4.57
C VAL A 79 0.38 -4.76 -3.23
N VAL A 80 1.27 -5.07 -2.30
CA VAL A 80 1.28 -4.46 -0.97
C VAL A 80 2.51 -3.57 -0.84
N VAL A 81 2.28 -2.29 -0.53
CA VAL A 81 3.34 -1.33 -0.28
C VAL A 81 3.46 -1.16 1.23
N ASN A 82 4.66 -1.39 1.77
CA ASN A 82 4.93 -1.21 3.19
C ASN A 82 5.20 0.27 3.54
N THR A 83 5.62 0.54 4.75
CA THR A 83 5.71 1.90 5.26
C THR A 83 7.15 2.38 5.43
N SER A 84 7.36 3.68 5.17
CA SER A 84 8.62 4.40 5.42
C SER A 84 8.42 5.57 6.40
N VAL A 85 7.44 5.48 7.29
CA VAL A 85 7.17 6.55 8.27
C VAL A 85 8.23 6.61 9.36
N PRO A 86 8.59 7.82 9.85
CA PRO A 86 9.53 7.96 10.97
C PRO A 86 8.78 7.74 12.30
N ARG A 87 8.29 6.54 12.53
CA ARG A 87 7.49 6.17 13.70
C ARG A 87 8.00 4.86 14.29
N THR A 88 7.70 4.66 15.58
CA THR A 88 8.15 3.48 16.33
C THR A 88 7.60 2.17 15.81
N TRP A 89 6.43 2.18 15.16
CA TRP A 89 5.78 0.99 14.63
C TRP A 89 6.28 0.55 13.24
N ARG A 90 7.11 1.36 12.56
CA ARG A 90 7.56 1.08 11.19
C ARG A 90 8.19 -0.30 11.04
N ASP A 91 9.21 -0.60 11.81
CA ASP A 91 9.99 -1.83 11.62
C ASP A 91 9.18 -3.08 11.97
N GLY A 92 8.41 -3.03 13.05
CA GLY A 92 7.51 -4.12 13.44
C GLY A 92 6.42 -4.36 12.40
N ASN A 93 5.82 -3.30 11.89
CA ASN A 93 4.81 -3.39 10.83
C ASN A 93 5.39 -4.01 9.56
N ASN A 94 6.55 -3.52 9.13
CA ASN A 94 7.17 -4.00 7.89
C ASN A 94 7.58 -5.47 7.99
N ARG A 95 8.02 -5.93 9.16
CA ARG A 95 8.31 -7.34 9.39
C ARG A 95 7.05 -8.19 9.24
N ILE A 96 5.96 -7.81 9.88
CA ILE A 96 4.69 -8.55 9.81
C ILE A 96 4.15 -8.54 8.37
N ILE A 97 4.16 -7.38 7.73
CA ILE A 97 3.69 -7.24 6.34
C ILE A 97 4.49 -8.17 5.42
N GLY A 98 5.82 -8.13 5.50
CA GLY A 98 6.68 -8.96 4.66
C GLY A 98 6.47 -10.45 4.87
N GLU A 99 6.38 -10.89 6.13
CA GLU A 99 6.17 -12.29 6.46
C GLU A 99 4.81 -12.80 5.97
N VAL A 100 3.75 -12.02 6.18
CA VAL A 100 2.40 -12.43 5.76
C VAL A 100 2.27 -12.42 4.24
N VAL A 101 2.73 -11.37 3.57
CA VAL A 101 2.66 -11.27 2.10
C VAL A 101 3.39 -12.42 1.43
N SER A 102 4.53 -12.85 1.98
CA SER A 102 5.32 -13.95 1.41
C SER A 102 4.58 -15.30 1.38
N GLY A 103 3.53 -15.44 2.18
CA GLY A 103 2.70 -16.65 2.22
C GLY A 103 1.59 -16.71 1.17
N TYR A 104 1.43 -15.67 0.34
CA TYR A 104 0.36 -15.59 -0.66
C TYR A 104 0.95 -15.55 -2.07
N PRO A 105 0.71 -16.57 -2.90
CA PRO A 105 1.35 -16.67 -4.22
C PRO A 105 0.90 -15.59 -5.21
N ASN A 106 -0.27 -14.99 -4.99
CA ASN A 106 -0.77 -13.88 -5.82
C ASN A 106 -0.29 -12.51 -5.37
N ALA A 107 0.47 -12.42 -4.28
CA ALA A 107 0.89 -11.16 -3.67
C ALA A 107 2.34 -10.81 -4.01
N ALA A 108 2.60 -9.52 -4.16
CA ALA A 108 3.94 -8.96 -4.32
C ALA A 108 4.13 -7.82 -3.34
N LEU A 109 5.30 -7.73 -2.72
CA LEU A 109 5.66 -6.65 -1.82
C LEU A 109 6.43 -5.57 -2.58
N VAL A 110 6.01 -4.31 -2.43
CA VAL A 110 6.85 -3.14 -2.72
C VAL A 110 7.46 -2.72 -1.39
N ASN A 111 8.76 -2.95 -1.22
CA ASN A 111 9.47 -2.59 0.00
C ASN A 111 9.84 -1.09 -0.06
N TRP A 112 8.84 -0.25 0.18
CA TRP A 112 9.01 1.20 0.11
C TRP A 112 10.01 1.71 1.15
N ALA A 113 10.07 1.07 2.32
CA ALA A 113 11.05 1.44 3.35
C ALA A 113 12.48 1.33 2.83
N GLU A 114 12.80 0.26 2.09
CA GLU A 114 14.12 0.06 1.49
C GLU A 114 14.36 1.02 0.32
N ILE A 115 13.38 1.16 -0.57
CA ILE A 115 13.48 2.04 -1.75
C ILE A 115 13.72 3.49 -1.33
N ALA A 116 13.03 3.94 -0.29
CA ALA A 116 13.10 5.31 0.20
C ALA A 116 14.24 5.55 1.20
N GLU A 117 14.95 4.51 1.62
CA GLU A 117 16.07 4.63 2.54
C GLU A 117 17.15 5.56 1.94
N ASN A 118 17.61 6.54 2.73
CA ASN A 118 18.58 7.54 2.31
C ASN A 118 18.11 8.46 1.18
N HIS A 119 16.78 8.58 0.98
CA HIS A 119 16.19 9.48 -0.01
C HIS A 119 15.26 10.52 0.63
N PRO A 120 15.76 11.43 1.49
CA PRO A 120 14.92 12.45 2.10
C PRO A 120 14.24 13.36 1.08
N GLU A 121 14.80 13.47 -0.13
CA GLU A 121 14.24 14.25 -1.23
C GLU A 121 12.92 13.69 -1.76
N PHE A 122 12.52 12.48 -1.37
CA PHE A 122 11.23 11.92 -1.75
C PHE A 122 10.08 12.45 -0.90
N PHE A 123 10.39 13.06 0.24
CA PHE A 123 9.40 13.35 1.27
C PHE A 123 9.27 14.84 1.57
N ALA A 124 8.07 15.23 1.99
CA ALA A 124 7.82 16.50 2.67
C ALA A 124 8.55 16.51 4.03
N PRO A 125 8.64 17.67 4.72
CA PRO A 125 9.36 17.75 6.01
C PRO A 125 8.87 16.79 7.09
N ASP A 126 7.64 16.28 7.00
CA ASP A 126 7.10 15.29 7.96
C ASP A 126 7.71 13.89 7.79
N GLY A 127 8.46 13.64 6.72
CA GLY A 127 9.05 12.33 6.42
C GLY A 127 8.04 11.25 6.04
N VAL A 128 6.79 11.61 5.78
CA VAL A 128 5.67 10.69 5.49
C VAL A 128 5.10 10.93 4.09
N HIS A 129 4.65 12.15 3.84
CA HIS A 129 4.01 12.51 2.57
C HIS A 129 5.04 12.69 1.47
N LEU A 130 4.67 12.26 0.27
CA LEU A 130 5.56 12.27 -0.89
C LEU A 130 5.51 13.63 -1.60
N ILE A 131 6.67 14.13 -2.00
CA ILE A 131 6.77 15.20 -2.97
C ILE A 131 6.92 14.58 -4.37
N GLU A 132 7.03 15.40 -5.41
CA GLU A 132 6.97 14.93 -6.80
C GLU A 132 7.96 13.79 -7.10
N ALA A 133 9.23 13.95 -6.71
CA ALA A 133 10.26 12.93 -6.94
C ALA A 133 9.90 11.59 -6.27
N GLY A 134 9.46 11.64 -5.02
CA GLY A 134 9.04 10.46 -4.28
C GLY A 134 7.79 9.82 -4.87
N SER A 135 6.83 10.63 -5.29
CA SER A 135 5.58 10.15 -5.90
C SER A 135 5.85 9.38 -7.19
N ASP A 136 6.76 9.88 -8.02
CA ASP A 136 7.10 9.23 -9.28
C ASP A 136 7.75 7.87 -9.06
N VAL A 137 8.69 7.77 -8.12
CA VAL A 137 9.33 6.50 -7.76
C VAL A 137 8.34 5.53 -7.13
N TYR A 138 7.47 6.03 -6.25
CA TYR A 138 6.44 5.22 -5.60
C TYR A 138 5.49 4.59 -6.63
N ILE A 139 4.98 5.37 -7.55
CA ILE A 139 4.07 4.90 -8.60
C ILE A 139 4.79 3.93 -9.54
N ALA A 140 6.02 4.24 -9.95
CA ALA A 140 6.82 3.37 -10.82
C ALA A 140 7.06 1.99 -10.16
N SER A 141 7.33 1.97 -8.87
CA SER A 141 7.52 0.74 -8.10
C SER A 141 6.26 -0.13 -8.04
N ILE A 142 5.10 0.52 -7.88
CA ILE A 142 3.80 -0.17 -7.92
C ILE A 142 3.56 -0.78 -9.30
N LEU A 143 3.80 -0.03 -10.36
CA LEU A 143 3.59 -0.50 -11.74
C LEU A 143 4.51 -1.67 -12.08
N GLU A 144 5.77 -1.61 -11.65
CA GLU A 144 6.72 -2.71 -11.83
C GLU A 144 6.21 -3.99 -11.13
N ALA A 145 5.74 -3.86 -9.90
CA ALA A 145 5.19 -4.99 -9.14
C ALA A 145 3.92 -5.56 -9.78
N LEU A 146 3.03 -4.70 -10.31
CA LEU A 146 1.81 -5.13 -11.02
C LEU A 146 2.13 -5.93 -12.28
N ASN A 147 3.22 -5.63 -12.94
CA ASN A 147 3.64 -6.28 -14.18
C ASN A 147 4.60 -7.46 -13.96
N SER A 148 5.00 -7.72 -12.71
CA SER A 148 5.83 -8.87 -12.37
C SER A 148 5.01 -10.16 -12.39
N LYS A 149 5.71 -11.27 -12.62
CA LYS A 149 5.08 -12.59 -12.63
C LYS A 149 5.08 -13.23 -11.23
#